data_094b34a0346070dd982cebb6d3912f37
#
_entry.id   094b34a0346070dd982cebb6d3912f37
#
_cell.length_a   1.000
_cell.length_b   1.000
_cell.length_c   1.000
_cell.angle_alpha   90.00
_cell.angle_beta   90.00
_cell.angle_gamma   90.00
#
_symmetry.space_group_name_H-M   'P 1'
#
loop_
_entity.id
_entity.type
_entity.pdbx_description
1 polymer ?
#
loop_
_entity_poly.entity_id
_entity_poly.type
_entity_poly.pdbx_seq_one_letter_code
_entity_poly.pdbx_strand_id
1 'polypeptide(L)'
;LKLSVMDKNQQVLNTEELSFQRTNLNNSMKLNRLNSVSIANTFASILPQDSLDEFLKCLAPLASNLEKNIIDNKLNDIDDTLKRQFIYSFWYNRFPNDPAYNWSKYKNEVKKTNQLFGTKVRKGYETDRGRIYLKYGPPSTITDRPNEPSAYPYQIWHYYKIGRFNNKRFIFYLPDLVSNDYVILHSTLQGEYFNNNWKTDLHSRNTPERNVDALQNPNDNQWGSNSNLFFINP
;
A
#
# COMPACT_ATOMS: atom_id res chain seq x y z
N LEU A 1 -3.77 5.92 33.02
CA LEU A 1 -5.16 6.09 33.47
C LEU A 1 -5.34 5.27 34.75
N LYS A 2 -5.76 5.94 35.82
CA LYS A 2 -6.08 5.27 37.08
C LYS A 2 -7.58 5.24 37.24
N LEU A 3 -8.13 4.04 37.31
CA LEU A 3 -9.57 3.78 37.56
C LEU A 3 -9.74 3.23 38.98
N SER A 4 -10.51 3.92 39.78
CA SER A 4 -10.78 3.50 41.15
C SER A 4 -12.28 3.29 41.34
N VAL A 5 -12.65 2.14 41.87
CA VAL A 5 -14.02 1.86 42.29
C VAL A 5 -14.14 2.20 43.79
N MET A 6 -15.13 3.06 44.14
CA MET A 6 -15.35 3.51 45.49
C MET A 6 -16.74 3.05 45.99
N ASP A 7 -16.85 2.81 47.27
CA ASP A 7 -18.14 2.52 47.92
C ASP A 7 -18.93 3.83 48.18
N LYS A 8 -20.14 3.70 48.75
CA LYS A 8 -21.00 4.85 49.10
C LYS A 8 -20.38 5.80 50.14
N ASN A 9 -19.36 5.33 50.86
CA ASN A 9 -18.63 6.09 51.88
C ASN A 9 -17.31 6.66 51.35
N GLN A 10 -17.12 6.65 50.05
CA GLN A 10 -15.88 7.11 49.33
C GLN A 10 -14.63 6.29 49.68
N GLN A 11 -14.78 5.07 50.20
CA GLN A 11 -13.64 4.18 50.37
C GLN A 11 -13.31 3.47 49.04
N VAL A 12 -12.04 3.47 48.66
CA VAL A 12 -11.57 2.82 47.46
C VAL A 12 -11.58 1.32 47.62
N LEU A 13 -12.44 0.63 46.89
CA LEU A 13 -12.59 -0.81 46.91
C LEU A 13 -11.59 -1.53 46.01
N ASN A 14 -11.29 -0.95 44.87
CA ASN A 14 -10.32 -1.47 43.92
C ASN A 14 -9.72 -0.32 43.06
N THR A 15 -8.49 -0.51 42.66
CA THR A 15 -7.80 0.43 41.76
C THR A 15 -7.05 -0.33 40.68
N GLU A 16 -7.36 -0.04 39.44
CA GLU A 16 -6.59 -0.54 38.29
C GLU A 16 -5.85 0.60 37.59
N GLU A 17 -4.57 0.39 37.37
CA GLU A 17 -3.75 1.30 36.59
C GLU A 17 -3.50 0.74 35.20
N LEU A 18 -4.07 1.41 34.21
CA LEU A 18 -3.80 1.13 32.80
C LEU A 18 -2.74 2.12 32.31
N SER A 19 -1.54 1.65 32.09
CA SER A 19 -0.51 2.41 31.39
C SER A 19 -0.70 2.25 29.88
N PHE A 20 -0.96 3.35 29.20
CA PHE A 20 -0.95 3.40 27.73
C PHE A 20 0.01 4.49 27.28
N GLN A 21 0.81 4.15 26.30
CA GLN A 21 1.71 5.11 25.68
C GLN A 21 0.93 5.88 24.62
N ARG A 22 0.56 7.13 24.92
CA ARG A 22 0.04 8.03 23.91
C ARG A 22 1.22 8.43 23.02
N THR A 23 1.31 7.86 21.83
CA THR A 23 2.24 8.32 20.81
C THR A 23 1.79 9.71 20.37
N ASN A 24 2.33 10.73 21.02
CA ASN A 24 2.17 12.09 20.52
C ASN A 24 2.97 12.17 19.22
N LEU A 25 2.27 12.29 18.12
CA LEU A 25 2.79 12.36 16.76
C LEU A 25 3.46 13.71 16.48
N ASN A 26 4.23 14.24 17.41
CA ASN A 26 5.11 15.34 17.11
C ASN A 26 6.23 14.81 16.21
N ASN A 27 6.03 15.01 14.90
CA ASN A 27 7.00 14.67 13.85
C ASN A 27 8.43 15.17 14.15
N SER A 28 8.55 16.26 14.93
CA SER A 28 9.83 16.79 15.39
C SER A 28 10.62 15.83 16.28
N MET A 29 9.97 15.06 17.16
CA MET A 29 10.68 14.09 18.02
C MET A 29 11.23 12.89 17.26
N LYS A 30 10.57 12.45 16.18
CA LYS A 30 11.09 11.35 15.36
C LYS A 30 12.24 11.77 14.46
N LEU A 31 12.17 12.98 13.88
CA LEU A 31 13.29 13.56 13.14
C LEU A 31 14.50 13.78 14.05
N ASN A 32 14.31 14.24 15.30
CA ASN A 32 15.38 14.38 16.27
C ASN A 32 16.03 13.04 16.70
N ARG A 33 15.25 11.94 16.71
CA ARG A 33 15.81 10.59 16.92
C ARG A 33 16.63 10.09 15.73
N LEU A 34 16.26 10.47 14.52
CA LEU A 34 17.04 10.14 13.33
C LEU A 34 18.41 10.81 13.37
N ASN A 35 18.50 12.05 13.83
CA ASN A 35 19.77 12.79 13.95
C ASN A 35 20.80 12.10 14.85
N SER A 36 20.38 11.22 15.77
CA SER A 36 21.29 10.46 16.64
C SER A 36 21.84 9.18 15.98
N VAL A 37 21.34 8.80 14.80
CA VAL A 37 21.78 7.58 14.12
C VAL A 37 23.04 7.86 13.33
N SER A 38 24.16 7.25 13.75
CA SER A 38 25.38 7.30 12.97
C SER A 38 25.24 6.42 11.72
N ILE A 39 25.43 7.01 10.55
CA ILE A 39 25.45 6.32 9.27
C ILE A 39 26.87 6.04 8.75
N ALA A 40 27.89 6.49 9.47
CA ALA A 40 29.26 6.19 9.12
C ALA A 40 29.47 4.68 8.99
N ASN A 41 30.12 4.26 7.92
CA ASN A 41 30.36 2.84 7.62
C ASN A 41 29.10 1.98 7.34
N THR A 42 27.96 2.62 7.04
CA THR A 42 26.72 1.91 6.62
C THR A 42 26.51 2.01 5.11
N PHE A 43 25.65 1.15 4.57
CA PHE A 43 25.30 1.21 3.15
C PHE A 43 24.66 2.55 2.74
N ALA A 44 24.04 3.26 3.68
CA ALA A 44 23.38 4.53 3.39
C ALA A 44 24.37 5.67 3.15
N SER A 45 25.59 5.58 3.70
CA SER A 45 26.62 6.61 3.50
C SER A 45 27.08 6.73 2.05
N ILE A 46 27.04 5.62 1.29
CA ILE A 46 27.52 5.54 -0.09
C ILE A 46 26.41 5.69 -1.16
N LEU A 47 25.17 5.93 -0.73
CA LEU A 47 24.05 6.12 -1.70
C LEU A 47 24.30 7.39 -2.51
N PRO A 48 24.02 7.39 -3.84
CA PRO A 48 24.12 8.59 -4.68
C PRO A 48 23.15 9.68 -4.19
N GLN A 49 23.62 10.91 -4.13
CA GLN A 49 22.82 12.06 -3.68
C GLN A 49 21.60 12.29 -4.56
N ASP A 50 21.78 12.28 -5.87
CA ASP A 50 20.72 12.53 -6.86
C ASP A 50 19.58 11.49 -6.84
N SER A 51 19.82 10.34 -6.18
CA SER A 51 18.85 9.25 -6.11
C SER A 51 18.15 9.16 -4.75
N LEU A 52 18.49 9.98 -3.76
CA LEU A 52 17.96 9.86 -2.40
C LEU A 52 16.45 10.04 -2.36
N ASP A 53 15.92 11.04 -3.08
CA ASP A 53 14.48 11.30 -3.13
C ASP A 53 13.72 10.14 -3.77
N GLU A 54 14.27 9.56 -4.83
CA GLU A 54 13.68 8.38 -5.46
C GLU A 54 13.72 7.17 -4.52
N PHE A 55 14.83 6.97 -3.82
CA PHE A 55 14.96 5.88 -2.86
C PHE A 55 13.98 6.01 -1.70
N LEU A 56 13.69 7.22 -1.24
CA LEU A 56 12.66 7.46 -0.23
C LEU A 56 11.25 7.21 -0.77
N LYS A 57 10.93 7.75 -1.94
CA LYS A 57 9.62 7.55 -2.57
C LYS A 57 9.33 6.07 -2.84
N CYS A 58 10.31 5.30 -3.29
CA CYS A 58 10.10 3.87 -3.54
C CYS A 58 9.87 3.04 -2.26
N LEU A 59 10.14 3.57 -1.05
CA LEU A 59 9.81 2.91 0.22
C LEU A 59 8.33 3.04 0.60
N ALA A 60 7.58 3.96 -0.01
CA ALA A 60 6.17 4.23 0.32
C ALA A 60 5.26 2.99 0.38
N PRO A 61 5.40 1.98 -0.51
CA PRO A 61 4.60 0.75 -0.43
C PRO A 61 4.77 -0.04 0.87
N LEU A 62 5.96 0.00 1.49
CA LEU A 62 6.29 -0.70 2.72
C LEU A 62 6.20 0.18 3.97
N ALA A 63 6.03 1.48 3.79
CA ALA A 63 6.07 2.45 4.86
C ALA A 63 4.82 2.36 5.75
N SER A 64 5.00 2.53 7.05
CA SER A 64 3.93 2.80 7.99
C SER A 64 3.31 4.17 7.70
N ASN A 65 2.11 4.44 8.21
CA ASN A 65 1.43 5.73 8.01
C ASN A 65 2.29 6.93 8.43
N LEU A 66 3.11 6.78 9.46
CA LEU A 66 4.01 7.81 9.94
C LEU A 66 5.19 8.04 9.00
N GLU A 67 5.82 6.95 8.55
CA GLU A 67 6.93 7.00 7.59
C GLU A 67 6.44 7.57 6.26
N LYS A 68 5.24 7.15 5.81
CA LYS A 68 4.60 7.67 4.60
C LYS A 68 4.35 9.16 4.68
N ASN A 69 3.85 9.66 5.82
CA ASN A 69 3.67 11.11 6.01
C ASN A 69 4.99 11.89 5.88
N ILE A 70 6.11 11.35 6.36
CA ILE A 70 7.42 11.97 6.18
C ILE A 70 7.83 11.96 4.71
N ILE A 71 7.65 10.83 4.03
CA ILE A 71 7.98 10.69 2.60
C ILE A 71 7.15 11.65 1.75
N ASP A 72 5.84 11.74 2.00
CA ASP A 72 4.91 12.50 1.14
C ASP A 72 4.99 14.02 1.40
N ASN A 73 5.20 14.45 2.64
CA ASN A 73 5.00 15.85 3.03
C ASN A 73 6.28 16.59 3.46
N LYS A 74 7.37 15.90 3.79
CA LYS A 74 8.57 16.51 4.36
C LYS A 74 9.85 16.25 3.57
N LEU A 75 9.75 15.57 2.45
CA LEU A 75 10.93 15.17 1.68
C LEU A 75 11.80 16.36 1.25
N ASN A 76 11.15 17.48 0.89
CA ASN A 76 11.82 18.69 0.41
C ASN A 76 12.44 19.51 1.56
N ASP A 77 12.01 19.27 2.80
CA ASP A 77 12.42 20.05 3.98
C ASP A 77 13.57 19.39 4.75
N ILE A 78 13.99 18.18 4.36
CA ILE A 78 15.04 17.42 5.04
C ILE A 78 16.32 17.37 4.21
N ASP A 79 17.46 17.51 4.88
CA ASP A 79 18.76 17.44 4.25
C ASP A 79 19.14 16.00 3.83
N ASP A 80 20.16 15.89 3.02
CA ASP A 80 20.61 14.60 2.50
C ASP A 80 21.11 13.65 3.60
N THR A 81 21.62 14.18 4.69
CA THR A 81 22.07 13.38 5.85
C THR A 81 20.87 12.73 6.51
N LEU A 82 19.80 13.50 6.75
CA LEU A 82 18.55 12.98 7.29
C LEU A 82 17.87 11.97 6.36
N LYS A 83 17.91 12.20 5.05
CA LYS A 83 17.42 11.24 4.06
C LYS A 83 18.13 9.92 4.17
N ARG A 84 19.46 9.93 4.25
CA ARG A 84 20.29 8.73 4.44
C ARG A 84 20.00 8.03 5.77
N GLN A 85 19.88 8.78 6.86
CA GLN A 85 19.55 8.26 8.19
C GLN A 85 18.15 7.61 8.18
N PHE A 86 17.18 8.21 7.48
CA PHE A 86 15.86 7.63 7.33
C PHE A 86 15.91 6.30 6.58
N ILE A 87 16.60 6.23 5.42
CA ILE A 87 16.72 5.00 4.62
C ILE A 87 17.41 3.91 5.45
N TYR A 88 18.50 4.24 6.15
CA TYR A 88 19.17 3.27 7.01
C TYR A 88 18.27 2.77 8.13
N SER A 89 17.65 3.69 8.88
CA SER A 89 16.76 3.35 10.01
C SER A 89 15.55 2.55 9.58
N PHE A 90 15.00 2.83 8.40
CA PHE A 90 13.87 2.10 7.80
C PHE A 90 14.19 0.61 7.67
N TRP A 91 15.38 0.30 7.14
CA TRP A 91 15.81 -1.08 6.94
C TRP A 91 16.34 -1.73 8.21
N TYR A 92 17.09 -0.99 9.02
CA TYR A 92 17.61 -1.49 10.29
C TYR A 92 16.49 -1.88 11.27
N ASN A 93 15.42 -1.09 11.36
CA ASN A 93 14.29 -1.41 12.24
C ASN A 93 13.53 -2.67 11.81
N ARG A 94 13.54 -3.00 10.53
CA ARG A 94 12.87 -4.19 9.99
C ARG A 94 13.76 -5.42 9.94
N PHE A 95 15.03 -5.21 9.67
CA PHE A 95 16.02 -6.26 9.44
C PHE A 95 17.35 -5.86 10.10
N PRO A 96 17.46 -5.94 11.45
CA PRO A 96 18.65 -5.46 12.18
C PRO A 96 19.94 -6.19 11.79
N ASN A 97 19.82 -7.49 11.46
CA ASN A 97 20.98 -8.34 11.16
C ASN A 97 21.59 -8.06 9.78
N ASP A 98 20.79 -7.65 8.81
CA ASP A 98 21.27 -7.44 7.45
C ASP A 98 20.45 -6.38 6.67
N PRO A 99 20.51 -5.11 7.09
CA PRO A 99 19.75 -4.03 6.44
C PRO A 99 20.23 -3.76 5.01
N ALA A 100 21.54 -3.92 4.74
CA ALA A 100 22.12 -3.67 3.43
C ALA A 100 21.66 -4.67 2.37
N TYR A 101 21.63 -5.95 2.72
CA TYR A 101 21.14 -7.01 1.83
C TYR A 101 19.67 -6.80 1.48
N ASN A 102 18.83 -6.55 2.50
CA ASN A 102 17.40 -6.36 2.30
C ASN A 102 17.10 -5.10 1.46
N TRP A 103 17.84 -4.02 1.65
CA TRP A 103 17.80 -2.86 0.77
C TRP A 103 18.14 -3.21 -0.67
N SER A 104 19.26 -3.91 -0.89
CA SER A 104 19.69 -4.31 -2.24
C SER A 104 18.65 -5.20 -2.94
N LYS A 105 18.10 -6.18 -2.22
CA LYS A 105 17.03 -7.04 -2.70
C LYS A 105 15.79 -6.25 -3.08
N TYR A 106 15.34 -5.35 -2.22
CA TYR A 106 14.19 -4.49 -2.48
C TYR A 106 14.41 -3.56 -3.68
N LYS A 107 15.59 -2.96 -3.80
CA LYS A 107 15.96 -2.12 -4.95
C LYS A 107 15.85 -2.88 -6.27
N ASN A 108 16.22 -4.15 -6.30
CA ASN A 108 16.05 -5.01 -7.48
C ASN A 108 14.57 -5.25 -7.79
N GLU A 109 13.72 -5.46 -6.75
CA GLU A 109 12.27 -5.58 -6.96
C GLU A 109 11.65 -4.26 -7.43
N VAL A 110 12.10 -3.11 -6.95
CA VAL A 110 11.68 -1.78 -7.46
C VAL A 110 12.03 -1.63 -8.93
N LYS A 111 13.27 -1.99 -9.34
CA LYS A 111 13.68 -1.96 -10.75
C LYS A 111 12.78 -2.84 -11.63
N LYS A 112 12.50 -4.05 -11.19
CA LYS A 112 11.60 -4.97 -11.88
C LYS A 112 10.18 -4.42 -11.95
N THR A 113 9.69 -3.84 -10.87
CA THR A 113 8.37 -3.20 -10.80
C THR A 113 8.24 -2.04 -11.76
N ASN A 114 9.30 -1.22 -11.90
CA ASN A 114 9.35 -0.13 -12.85
C ASN A 114 9.27 -0.63 -14.31
N GLN A 115 9.90 -1.76 -14.61
CA GLN A 115 9.83 -2.38 -15.93
C GLN A 115 8.45 -2.98 -16.24
N LEU A 116 7.81 -3.61 -15.25
CA LEU A 116 6.53 -4.30 -15.44
C LEU A 116 5.32 -3.36 -15.44
N PHE A 117 5.33 -2.33 -14.61
CA PHE A 117 4.15 -1.52 -14.33
C PHE A 117 4.36 -0.02 -14.55
N GLY A 118 5.57 0.39 -14.96
CA GLY A 118 5.83 1.78 -15.31
C GLY A 118 5.02 2.23 -16.53
N THR A 119 4.55 3.46 -16.48
CA THR A 119 3.86 4.14 -17.58
C THR A 119 4.74 5.26 -18.14
N LYS A 120 4.26 5.99 -19.16
CA LYS A 120 4.98 7.17 -19.70
C LYS A 120 5.09 8.31 -18.67
N VAL A 121 4.21 8.35 -17.68
CA VAL A 121 4.07 9.46 -16.72
C VAL A 121 4.50 9.06 -15.31
N ARG A 122 4.27 7.79 -14.91
CA ARG A 122 4.49 7.29 -13.55
C ARG A 122 5.51 6.16 -13.53
N LYS A 123 6.38 6.16 -12.53
CA LYS A 123 7.26 5.01 -12.26
C LYS A 123 6.43 3.83 -11.75
N GLY A 124 6.90 2.61 -11.99
CA GLY A 124 6.14 1.41 -11.64
C GLY A 124 5.78 1.32 -10.16
N TYR A 125 6.68 1.72 -9.26
CA TYR A 125 6.41 1.71 -7.82
C TYR A 125 5.34 2.73 -7.37
N GLU A 126 5.03 3.72 -8.20
CA GLU A 126 3.99 4.73 -7.96
C GLU A 126 2.61 4.27 -8.43
N THR A 127 2.54 3.24 -9.28
CA THR A 127 1.28 2.68 -9.76
C THR A 127 0.64 1.77 -8.71
N ASP A 128 -0.67 1.59 -8.78
CA ASP A 128 -1.36 0.70 -7.85
C ASP A 128 -0.89 -0.75 -7.96
N ARG A 129 -0.66 -1.25 -9.19
CA ARG A 129 -0.10 -2.59 -9.39
C ARG A 129 1.29 -2.72 -8.78
N GLY A 130 2.16 -1.75 -9.01
CA GLY A 130 3.50 -1.75 -8.44
C GLY A 130 3.50 -1.66 -6.92
N ARG A 131 2.64 -0.84 -6.34
CA ARG A 131 2.45 -0.74 -4.90
C ARG A 131 2.07 -2.08 -4.28
N ILE A 132 1.08 -2.75 -4.85
CA ILE A 132 0.62 -4.07 -4.36
C ILE A 132 1.73 -5.13 -4.55
N TYR A 133 2.40 -5.13 -5.69
CA TYR A 133 3.51 -6.03 -5.98
C TYR A 133 4.66 -5.88 -4.97
N LEU A 134 5.08 -4.64 -4.70
CA LEU A 134 6.17 -4.38 -3.75
C LEU A 134 5.79 -4.71 -2.31
N LYS A 135 4.52 -4.53 -1.96
CA LYS A 135 4.02 -4.76 -0.59
C LYS A 135 3.79 -6.23 -0.28
N TYR A 136 3.28 -6.99 -1.23
CA TYR A 136 2.83 -8.37 -1.01
C TYR A 136 3.58 -9.42 -1.84
N GLY A 137 4.46 -8.97 -2.73
CA GLY A 137 5.14 -9.84 -3.69
C GLY A 137 4.32 -10.10 -4.95
N PRO A 138 4.82 -10.98 -5.84
CA PRO A 138 4.09 -11.37 -7.04
C PRO A 138 2.81 -12.13 -6.68
N PRO A 139 1.69 -11.91 -7.42
CA PRO A 139 0.49 -12.72 -7.26
C PRO A 139 0.73 -14.18 -7.65
N SER A 140 -0.09 -15.07 -7.09
CA SER A 140 -0.06 -16.50 -7.43
C SER A 140 -0.56 -16.76 -8.85
N THR A 141 -1.63 -16.05 -9.24
CA THR A 141 -2.19 -16.06 -10.61
C THR A 141 -2.64 -14.66 -11.00
N ILE A 142 -2.60 -14.40 -12.31
CA ILE A 142 -3.14 -13.17 -12.92
C ILE A 142 -4.12 -13.61 -14.00
N THR A 143 -5.38 -13.17 -13.86
CA THR A 143 -6.38 -13.28 -14.92
C THR A 143 -6.48 -11.94 -15.62
N ASP A 144 -6.06 -11.87 -16.87
CA ASP A 144 -6.07 -10.65 -17.69
C ASP A 144 -7.23 -10.67 -18.67
N ARG A 145 -8.02 -9.58 -18.68
CA ARG A 145 -9.24 -9.42 -19.49
C ARG A 145 -9.25 -8.07 -20.19
N PRO A 146 -8.52 -7.95 -21.31
CA PRO A 146 -8.44 -6.67 -22.03
C PRO A 146 -9.69 -6.35 -22.84
N ASN A 147 -10.50 -7.34 -23.22
CA ASN A 147 -11.56 -7.20 -24.23
C ASN A 147 -12.89 -7.83 -23.78
N GLU A 148 -13.21 -7.82 -22.49
CA GLU A 148 -14.52 -8.30 -22.05
C GLU A 148 -15.61 -7.30 -22.46
N PRO A 149 -16.76 -7.77 -23.02
CA PRO A 149 -17.86 -6.90 -23.41
C PRO A 149 -18.35 -6.02 -22.25
N SER A 150 -18.65 -4.75 -22.54
CA SER A 150 -19.13 -3.75 -21.58
C SER A 150 -18.22 -3.41 -20.41
N ALA A 151 -17.10 -4.08 -20.25
CA ALA A 151 -16.15 -3.81 -19.18
C ALA A 151 -14.99 -2.92 -19.65
N TYR A 152 -14.40 -2.18 -18.70
CA TYR A 152 -13.05 -1.67 -18.90
C TYR A 152 -12.05 -2.83 -18.96
N PRO A 153 -10.92 -2.72 -19.64
CA PRO A 153 -9.83 -3.67 -19.49
C PRO A 153 -9.48 -3.85 -18.01
N TYR A 154 -9.33 -5.09 -17.55
CA TYR A 154 -9.06 -5.34 -16.15
C TYR A 154 -8.18 -6.55 -15.92
N GLN A 155 -7.56 -6.60 -14.74
CA GLN A 155 -6.78 -7.72 -14.24
C GLN A 155 -7.28 -8.12 -12.86
N ILE A 156 -7.39 -9.42 -12.61
CA ILE A 156 -7.62 -9.99 -11.29
C ILE A 156 -6.33 -10.66 -10.83
N TRP A 157 -5.75 -10.13 -9.77
CA TRP A 157 -4.60 -10.74 -9.12
C TRP A 157 -5.06 -11.58 -7.93
N HIS A 158 -4.75 -12.85 -7.98
CA HIS A 158 -5.09 -13.77 -6.93
C HIS A 158 -3.84 -14.20 -6.16
N TYR A 159 -3.91 -14.05 -4.85
CA TYR A 159 -2.91 -14.48 -3.88
C TYR A 159 -3.47 -15.65 -3.08
N TYR A 160 -2.89 -16.83 -3.21
CA TYR A 160 -3.30 -17.99 -2.41
C TYR A 160 -3.02 -17.73 -0.94
N LYS A 161 -1.91 -17.04 -0.63
CA LYS A 161 -1.52 -16.69 0.74
C LYS A 161 -0.82 -15.33 0.78
N ILE A 162 -1.25 -14.45 1.71
CA ILE A 162 -0.58 -13.21 2.08
C ILE A 162 -0.44 -13.18 3.60
N GLY A 163 0.77 -13.43 4.14
CA GLY A 163 0.97 -13.50 5.59
C GLY A 163 0.03 -14.52 6.23
N ARG A 164 -0.90 -14.05 7.07
CA ARG A 164 -1.94 -14.87 7.73
C ARG A 164 -3.23 -15.02 6.93
N PHE A 165 -3.38 -14.31 5.84
CA PHE A 165 -4.61 -14.31 5.04
C PHE A 165 -4.47 -15.27 3.86
N ASN A 166 -5.53 -16.00 3.57
CA ASN A 166 -5.61 -16.89 2.43
C ASN A 166 -6.62 -16.38 1.41
N ASN A 167 -6.45 -16.77 0.15
CA ASN A 167 -7.40 -16.57 -0.93
C ASN A 167 -7.82 -15.09 -1.09
N LYS A 168 -6.83 -14.20 -1.25
CA LYS A 168 -7.07 -12.76 -1.41
C LYS A 168 -6.97 -12.36 -2.88
N ARG A 169 -7.85 -11.44 -3.29
CA ARG A 169 -7.94 -10.96 -4.65
C ARG A 169 -7.87 -9.45 -4.70
N PHE A 170 -7.24 -8.97 -5.76
CA PHE A 170 -7.19 -7.56 -6.12
C PHE A 170 -7.69 -7.43 -7.56
N ILE A 171 -8.56 -6.47 -7.81
CA ILE A 171 -9.03 -6.12 -9.14
C ILE A 171 -8.42 -4.78 -9.51
N PHE A 172 -7.76 -4.74 -10.64
CA PHE A 172 -7.25 -3.52 -11.26
C PHE A 172 -7.97 -3.33 -12.58
N TYR A 173 -8.36 -2.11 -12.89
CA TYR A 173 -8.98 -1.78 -14.16
C TYR A 173 -8.27 -0.61 -14.81
N LEU A 174 -8.46 -0.47 -16.12
CA LEU A 174 -7.85 0.57 -16.94
C LEU A 174 -8.92 1.59 -17.36
N PRO A 175 -9.14 2.65 -16.57
CA PRO A 175 -10.17 3.66 -16.89
C PRO A 175 -9.79 4.48 -18.11
N ASP A 176 -8.51 4.67 -18.37
CA ASP A 176 -7.96 5.42 -19.50
C ASP A 176 -6.98 4.56 -20.31
N LEU A 177 -7.39 4.23 -21.52
CA LEU A 177 -6.59 3.41 -22.44
C LEU A 177 -5.29 4.07 -22.91
N VAL A 178 -5.19 5.40 -22.83
CA VAL A 178 -4.03 6.15 -23.31
C VAL A 178 -2.88 6.06 -22.30
N SER A 179 -3.20 6.17 -21.03
CA SER A 179 -2.20 6.15 -19.94
C SER A 179 -1.60 4.78 -19.68
N ASN A 180 -2.33 3.69 -20.00
CA ASN A 180 -2.01 2.32 -19.61
C ASN A 180 -1.75 2.16 -18.10
N ASP A 181 -2.36 3.03 -17.29
CA ASP A 181 -2.24 3.01 -15.83
C ASP A 181 -3.45 2.30 -15.21
N TYR A 182 -3.21 1.06 -14.80
CA TYR A 182 -4.21 0.26 -14.10
C TYR A 182 -4.34 0.73 -12.66
N VAL A 183 -5.53 1.13 -12.26
CA VAL A 183 -5.85 1.56 -10.90
C VAL A 183 -6.60 0.46 -10.14
N ILE A 184 -6.45 0.44 -8.82
CA ILE A 184 -7.14 -0.55 -8.00
C ILE A 184 -8.63 -0.24 -7.95
N LEU A 185 -9.46 -1.22 -8.30
CA LEU A 185 -10.91 -1.12 -8.28
C LEU A 185 -11.51 -1.75 -7.03
N HIS A 186 -10.95 -2.88 -6.58
CA HIS A 186 -11.44 -3.60 -5.41
C HIS A 186 -10.38 -4.54 -4.84
N SER A 187 -10.46 -4.80 -3.53
CA SER A 187 -9.68 -5.85 -2.88
C SER A 187 -10.50 -6.57 -1.81
N THR A 188 -10.25 -7.88 -1.66
CA THR A 188 -10.77 -8.67 -0.53
C THR A 188 -9.83 -8.69 0.67
N LEU A 189 -8.66 -8.03 0.58
CA LEU A 189 -7.70 -7.97 1.67
C LEU A 189 -8.06 -6.84 2.63
N GLN A 190 -8.21 -7.16 3.91
CA GLN A 190 -8.45 -6.17 4.95
C GLN A 190 -7.29 -5.15 5.02
N GLY A 191 -7.64 -3.87 5.04
CA GLY A 191 -6.68 -2.77 5.05
C GLY A 191 -6.27 -2.24 3.68
N GLU A 192 -6.80 -2.84 2.59
CA GLU A 192 -6.69 -2.32 1.23
C GLU A 192 -8.04 -1.77 0.75
N TYR A 193 -8.03 -1.12 -0.42
CA TYR A 193 -9.22 -0.48 -0.97
C TYR A 193 -10.33 -1.49 -1.22
N PHE A 194 -11.47 -1.30 -0.56
CA PHE A 194 -12.67 -2.12 -0.70
C PHE A 194 -13.78 -1.34 -1.38
N ASN A 195 -14.31 -1.86 -2.47
CA ASN A 195 -15.43 -1.28 -3.20
C ASN A 195 -16.51 -2.33 -3.39
N ASN A 196 -17.66 -2.16 -2.75
CA ASN A 196 -18.78 -3.09 -2.87
C ASN A 196 -19.43 -3.07 -4.26
N ASN A 197 -19.33 -1.94 -4.95
CA ASN A 197 -19.95 -1.71 -6.26
C ASN A 197 -18.97 -1.94 -7.44
N TRP A 198 -17.84 -2.61 -7.21
CA TRP A 198 -16.79 -2.78 -8.19
C TRP A 198 -17.26 -3.34 -9.53
N LYS A 199 -18.28 -4.21 -9.53
CA LYS A 199 -18.83 -4.79 -10.75
C LYS A 199 -19.52 -3.73 -11.60
N THR A 200 -20.37 -2.90 -10.98
CA THR A 200 -21.03 -1.79 -11.66
C THR A 200 -20.02 -0.80 -12.21
N ASP A 201 -19.02 -0.45 -11.41
CA ASP A 201 -17.99 0.50 -11.81
C ASP A 201 -17.12 -0.06 -12.95
N LEU A 202 -16.83 -1.38 -12.94
CA LEU A 202 -16.11 -2.05 -14.02
C LEU A 202 -16.86 -2.00 -15.35
N HIS A 203 -18.19 -2.14 -15.31
CA HIS A 203 -19.04 -2.16 -16.49
C HIS A 203 -19.64 -0.79 -16.86
N SER A 204 -19.23 0.29 -16.21
CA SER A 204 -19.72 1.64 -16.50
C SER A 204 -19.16 2.26 -17.79
N ARG A 205 -18.30 1.56 -18.52
CA ARG A 205 -17.65 2.05 -19.76
C ARG A 205 -18.65 2.54 -20.82
N ASN A 206 -19.72 1.79 -21.05
CA ASN A 206 -20.72 2.08 -22.06
C ASN A 206 -22.03 2.61 -21.47
N THR A 207 -22.18 2.60 -20.16
CA THR A 207 -23.39 3.01 -19.46
C THR A 207 -23.00 3.86 -18.26
N PRO A 208 -22.62 5.14 -18.48
CA PRO A 208 -22.15 6.02 -17.41
C PRO A 208 -23.23 6.34 -16.37
N GLU A 209 -24.51 6.20 -16.72
CA GLU A 209 -25.61 6.41 -15.79
C GLU A 209 -25.87 5.14 -14.98
N ARG A 210 -25.75 5.27 -13.67
CA ARG A 210 -26.24 4.25 -12.72
C ARG A 210 -27.74 4.15 -12.89
N ASN A 211 -28.20 3.10 -13.53
CA ASN A 211 -29.64 2.82 -13.61
C ASN A 211 -30.11 2.47 -12.20
N VAL A 212 -30.80 3.42 -11.56
CA VAL A 212 -31.25 3.31 -10.16
C VAL A 212 -32.24 2.15 -9.98
N ASP A 213 -32.94 1.78 -11.07
CA ASP A 213 -33.91 0.68 -11.10
C ASP A 213 -33.22 -0.71 -11.23
N ALA A 214 -31.94 -0.77 -11.53
CA ALA A 214 -31.16 -2.01 -11.62
C ALA A 214 -30.56 -2.46 -10.26
N LEU A 215 -31.20 -2.14 -9.14
CA LEU A 215 -30.79 -2.49 -7.79
C LEU A 215 -30.80 -4.01 -7.49
N GLN A 216 -31.34 -4.82 -8.39
CA GLN A 216 -31.30 -6.28 -8.31
C GLN A 216 -30.21 -6.83 -9.24
N ASN A 217 -28.96 -6.95 -8.75
CA ASN A 217 -27.82 -7.58 -9.44
C ASN A 217 -27.59 -7.06 -10.88
N PRO A 218 -27.18 -5.80 -11.07
CA PRO A 218 -26.99 -5.24 -12.41
C PRO A 218 -25.96 -5.96 -13.27
N ASN A 219 -25.17 -6.87 -12.67
CA ASN A 219 -24.02 -7.48 -13.32
C ASN A 219 -24.22 -8.92 -13.77
N ASP A 220 -25.26 -9.61 -13.30
CA ASP A 220 -25.53 -10.98 -13.72
C ASP A 220 -26.25 -11.05 -15.09
N ASN A 221 -26.76 -9.91 -15.59
CA ASN A 221 -27.55 -9.82 -16.80
C ASN A 221 -26.88 -9.05 -17.95
N GLN A 222 -25.66 -8.58 -17.79
CA GLN A 222 -24.95 -7.95 -18.91
C GLN A 222 -24.44 -9.01 -19.87
N TRP A 223 -24.90 -8.92 -21.11
CA TRP A 223 -24.56 -9.88 -22.16
C TRP A 223 -23.03 -10.01 -22.33
N GLY A 224 -22.51 -11.24 -22.13
CA GLY A 224 -21.08 -11.54 -22.24
C GLY A 224 -20.24 -11.19 -21.02
N SER A 225 -20.81 -10.72 -19.90
CA SER A 225 -20.06 -10.47 -18.67
C SER A 225 -19.74 -11.75 -17.92
N ASN A 226 -18.44 -12.00 -17.72
CA ASN A 226 -17.92 -13.11 -16.93
C ASN A 226 -17.08 -12.65 -15.73
N SER A 227 -17.07 -11.36 -15.43
CA SER A 227 -16.20 -10.78 -14.39
C SER A 227 -16.40 -11.42 -13.01
N ASN A 228 -17.65 -11.76 -12.65
CA ASN A 228 -17.95 -12.46 -11.41
C ASN A 228 -17.40 -13.89 -11.39
N LEU A 229 -17.53 -14.61 -12.50
CA LEU A 229 -17.01 -15.98 -12.65
C LEU A 229 -15.47 -15.98 -12.48
N PHE A 230 -14.79 -15.09 -13.18
CA PHE A 230 -13.32 -14.95 -13.07
C PHE A 230 -12.87 -14.44 -11.70
N PHE A 231 -13.71 -13.68 -11.00
CA PHE A 231 -13.41 -13.28 -9.64
C PHE A 231 -13.53 -14.44 -8.65
N ILE A 232 -14.49 -15.32 -8.83
CA ILE A 232 -14.67 -16.49 -7.96
C ILE A 232 -13.64 -17.59 -8.29
N ASN A 233 -13.35 -17.79 -9.57
CA ASN A 233 -12.43 -18.80 -10.10
C ASN A 233 -11.35 -18.13 -10.98
N PRO A 234 -10.41 -17.40 -10.38
CA PRO A 234 -9.37 -16.65 -11.10
C PRO A 234 -8.27 -17.54 -11.65
#